data_3deeff0033945b75d1388c4837ce5549
#
_entry.id   3deeff0033945b75d1388c4837ce5549
#
_cell.length_a   1.000
_cell.length_b   1.000
_cell.length_c   1.000
_cell.angle_alpha   90.00
_cell.angle_beta   90.00
_cell.angle_gamma   90.00
#
_symmetry.space_group_name_H-M   'P 1'
#
loop_
_entity.id
_entity.type
_entity.pdbx_description
1 polymer ?
#
loop_
_entity_poly.entity_id
_entity_poly.type
_entity_poly.pdbx_seq_one_letter_code
_entity_poly.pdbx_strand_id
1 'polypeptide(L)'
;MKILGFDIETYREHFVFCAQLWDGDTKTLCEKYILTDDGTAIPAQAINKIDKLFCSADYIVSFNGKRFDLPLLSRLRTQAQRTTNIPLKYMFADAQALINYDANNNPLASRYCAVSEWNKRHFDLLNNCLLRYSLKQWEMYQGLKIRELPYAPDAALTPDMKREIEDYCMYDVWATMQIFWKYGFDNAHAGKTTLLAYRALYEWWPKTLPFAFDRTSQVIASGILYNTLGPIPPKHNQPLALFSMKDFQVPDDVKLTIGLIAKAANLEFETTIYGITYGKGGAHYMVPGHHKNLFAFDFASLYPFIINHWQLLKTPQACEIYRQKSEYRLEIKHKKKNDPYLQNVDRGLKLFLNAPTGAFRMRSTYSTMFDPAAGEAMCYIGQLLISELAFSIPDKAGLVEVNTDSVFVAGDANVAKCREMITYFHDKYGLTLEEEYIPQLYARDVNNYIVYDKDGKMVGGKGKAVSDMANKASNIAVYKQLFAALIQQTFTPDWSGFGWRDFIVKYHKSSASKYATIGGEPMAHKNYYFMWTTRDCPDSQQIMFSRDLVDTKSGAIKARWGVWSQDIDELEQYAKYVDTEQYKRDLDVELALWGRADLVTTTLTKEQRKSIKSFKDIVEASYI
;
A
#
# COMPACT_ATOMS: atom_id res chain seq x y z
N MET A 1 -8.74 -18.36 -18.99
CA MET A 1 -7.61 -18.50 -18.02
C MET A 1 -8.13 -19.11 -16.72
N LYS A 2 -7.50 -20.20 -16.23
CA LYS A 2 -7.94 -20.90 -15.00
C LYS A 2 -7.18 -20.39 -13.78
N ILE A 3 -7.88 -19.90 -12.78
CA ILE A 3 -7.30 -19.37 -11.53
C ILE A 3 -7.88 -20.15 -10.36
N LEU A 4 -7.00 -20.72 -9.53
CA LEU A 4 -7.36 -21.49 -8.35
C LEU A 4 -7.00 -20.73 -7.08
N GLY A 5 -7.99 -20.22 -6.36
CA GLY A 5 -7.82 -19.75 -4.99
C GLY A 5 -7.77 -20.92 -4.03
N PHE A 6 -6.91 -20.88 -3.01
CA PHE A 6 -6.81 -21.96 -2.03
C PHE A 6 -6.37 -21.47 -0.66
N ASP A 7 -6.67 -22.28 0.34
CA ASP A 7 -6.30 -22.12 1.73
C ASP A 7 -6.26 -23.47 2.45
N ILE A 8 -5.59 -23.57 3.60
CA ILE A 8 -5.58 -24.77 4.46
C ILE A 8 -5.77 -24.38 5.92
N GLU A 9 -6.46 -25.28 6.65
CA GLU A 9 -6.55 -25.22 8.10
C GLU A 9 -5.95 -26.48 8.74
N THR A 10 -5.21 -26.29 9.84
CA THR A 10 -4.47 -27.37 10.49
C THR A 10 -4.69 -27.35 11.99
N TYR A 11 -5.36 -28.37 12.48
CA TYR A 11 -5.58 -28.67 13.88
C TYR A 11 -4.90 -29.97 14.24
N ARG A 12 -4.72 -30.24 15.53
CA ARG A 12 -4.14 -31.54 15.98
C ARG A 12 -4.93 -32.74 15.46
N GLU A 13 -6.27 -32.61 15.39
CA GLU A 13 -7.20 -33.67 15.05
C GLU A 13 -7.94 -33.42 13.72
N HIS A 14 -7.50 -32.42 12.95
CA HIS A 14 -8.16 -32.11 11.70
C HIS A 14 -7.25 -31.39 10.72
N PHE A 15 -7.37 -31.77 9.45
CA PHE A 15 -6.77 -31.09 8.31
C PHE A 15 -7.85 -30.83 7.26
N VAL A 16 -7.89 -29.63 6.76
CA VAL A 16 -8.72 -29.29 5.61
C VAL A 16 -7.95 -28.46 4.59
N PHE A 17 -8.12 -28.79 3.34
CA PHE A 17 -7.73 -27.99 2.18
C PHE A 17 -9.00 -27.57 1.45
N CYS A 18 -9.16 -26.27 1.26
CA CYS A 18 -10.22 -25.69 0.45
C CYS A 18 -9.65 -24.99 -0.78
N ALA A 19 -10.36 -25.13 -1.91
CA ALA A 19 -10.03 -24.40 -3.11
C ALA A 19 -11.25 -24.02 -3.94
N GLN A 20 -11.13 -22.94 -4.70
CA GLN A 20 -12.13 -22.46 -5.66
C GLN A 20 -11.48 -22.24 -7.02
N LEU A 21 -11.96 -22.94 -8.03
CA LEU A 21 -11.53 -22.76 -9.41
C LEU A 21 -12.41 -21.71 -10.09
N TRP A 22 -11.76 -20.71 -10.68
CA TRP A 22 -12.40 -19.57 -11.34
C TRP A 22 -11.98 -19.48 -12.80
N ASP A 23 -12.90 -19.05 -13.64
CA ASP A 23 -12.56 -18.51 -14.95
C ASP A 23 -12.08 -17.07 -14.79
N GLY A 24 -10.81 -16.81 -15.14
CA GLY A 24 -10.19 -15.50 -15.01
C GLY A 24 -10.67 -14.46 -16.03
N ASP A 25 -11.26 -14.90 -17.14
CA ASP A 25 -11.73 -14.00 -18.19
C ASP A 25 -13.12 -13.44 -17.84
N THR A 26 -13.97 -14.28 -17.27
CA THR A 26 -15.33 -13.91 -16.84
C THR A 26 -15.44 -13.59 -15.35
N LYS A 27 -14.39 -13.90 -14.56
CA LYS A 27 -14.36 -13.80 -13.10
C LYS A 27 -15.49 -14.61 -12.42
N THR A 28 -15.87 -15.73 -13.01
CA THR A 28 -16.92 -16.61 -12.51
C THR A 28 -16.35 -17.84 -11.81
N LEU A 29 -16.97 -18.22 -10.70
CA LEU A 29 -16.65 -19.44 -9.97
C LEU A 29 -17.11 -20.67 -10.78
N CYS A 30 -16.18 -21.57 -11.11
CA CYS A 30 -16.45 -22.80 -11.85
C CYS A 30 -16.70 -23.98 -10.91
N GLU A 31 -15.84 -24.17 -9.90
CA GLU A 31 -15.87 -25.36 -9.05
C GLU A 31 -15.27 -25.06 -7.66
N LYS A 32 -15.74 -25.81 -6.64
CA LYS A 32 -15.23 -25.79 -5.27
C LYS A 32 -14.70 -27.17 -4.91
N TYR A 33 -13.61 -27.18 -4.15
CA TYR A 33 -12.97 -28.39 -3.67
C TYR A 33 -12.77 -28.31 -2.16
N ILE A 34 -13.13 -29.39 -1.47
CA ILE A 34 -12.82 -29.61 -0.05
C ILE A 34 -12.16 -30.98 0.04
N LEU A 35 -10.98 -31.04 0.65
CA LEU A 35 -10.24 -32.26 0.90
C LEU A 35 -9.83 -32.28 2.37
N THR A 36 -10.19 -33.38 3.06
CA THR A 36 -9.97 -33.51 4.51
C THR A 36 -9.22 -34.79 4.84
N ASP A 37 -8.85 -34.93 6.10
CA ASP A 37 -8.39 -36.19 6.68
C ASP A 37 -9.52 -37.24 6.78
N ASP A 38 -9.16 -38.48 7.14
CA ASP A 38 -10.10 -39.61 7.37
C ASP A 38 -10.48 -39.79 8.86
N GLY A 39 -10.15 -38.79 9.70
CA GLY A 39 -10.31 -38.82 11.16
C GLY A 39 -9.04 -39.25 11.92
N THR A 40 -8.03 -39.80 11.25
CA THR A 40 -6.77 -40.24 11.85
C THR A 40 -5.53 -39.80 11.06
N ALA A 41 -5.67 -39.69 9.75
CA ALA A 41 -4.59 -39.40 8.82
C ALA A 41 -5.08 -38.65 7.59
N ILE A 42 -4.16 -38.03 6.88
CA ILE A 42 -4.42 -37.45 5.56
C ILE A 42 -4.10 -38.50 4.50
N PRO A 43 -5.08 -38.96 3.70
CA PRO A 43 -4.83 -39.91 2.62
C PRO A 43 -3.88 -39.32 1.57
N ALA A 44 -2.89 -40.09 1.13
CA ALA A 44 -1.98 -39.67 0.06
C ALA A 44 -2.70 -39.27 -1.22
N GLN A 45 -3.85 -39.90 -1.49
CA GLN A 45 -4.72 -39.57 -2.62
C GLN A 45 -5.26 -38.14 -2.57
N ALA A 46 -5.55 -37.58 -1.36
CA ALA A 46 -5.98 -36.20 -1.19
C ALA A 46 -4.85 -35.25 -1.60
N ILE A 47 -3.63 -35.50 -1.14
CA ILE A 47 -2.46 -34.70 -1.50
C ILE A 47 -2.14 -34.77 -2.99
N ASN A 48 -2.25 -35.97 -3.60
CA ASN A 48 -2.06 -36.13 -5.03
C ASN A 48 -3.14 -35.40 -5.85
N LYS A 49 -4.36 -35.29 -5.32
CA LYS A 49 -5.44 -34.48 -5.93
C LYS A 49 -5.13 -33.00 -5.86
N ILE A 50 -4.60 -32.49 -4.73
CA ILE A 50 -4.12 -31.10 -4.59
C ILE A 50 -3.03 -30.79 -5.62
N ASP A 51 -2.02 -31.68 -5.76
CA ASP A 51 -0.95 -31.51 -6.75
C ASP A 51 -1.49 -31.40 -8.18
N LYS A 52 -2.45 -32.27 -8.54
CA LYS A 52 -3.13 -32.21 -9.85
C LYS A 52 -3.91 -30.92 -10.04
N LEU A 53 -4.65 -30.46 -9.04
CA LEU A 53 -5.38 -29.20 -9.09
C LEU A 53 -4.43 -28.00 -9.31
N PHE A 54 -3.34 -27.92 -8.56
CA PHE A 54 -2.34 -26.86 -8.72
C PHE A 54 -1.69 -26.87 -10.10
N CYS A 55 -1.40 -28.06 -10.63
CA CYS A 55 -0.82 -28.19 -11.97
C CYS A 55 -1.81 -27.95 -13.11
N SER A 56 -3.11 -28.08 -12.88
CA SER A 56 -4.15 -27.88 -13.89
C SER A 56 -4.57 -26.42 -14.05
N ALA A 57 -4.32 -25.59 -13.04
CA ALA A 57 -4.60 -24.15 -13.09
C ALA A 57 -3.48 -23.37 -13.78
N ASP A 58 -3.79 -22.28 -14.44
CA ASP A 58 -2.79 -21.36 -14.99
C ASP A 58 -2.09 -20.62 -13.86
N TYR A 59 -2.85 -20.22 -12.84
CA TYR A 59 -2.35 -19.58 -11.62
C TYR A 59 -3.03 -20.12 -10.37
N ILE A 60 -2.27 -20.18 -9.27
CA ILE A 60 -2.77 -20.45 -7.93
C ILE A 60 -2.62 -19.20 -7.06
N VAL A 61 -3.65 -18.86 -6.31
CA VAL A 61 -3.74 -17.65 -5.51
C VAL A 61 -3.97 -18.02 -4.05
N SER A 62 -3.22 -17.38 -3.14
CA SER A 62 -3.41 -17.51 -1.71
C SER A 62 -3.20 -16.19 -0.98
N PHE A 63 -3.52 -16.18 0.31
CA PHE A 63 -3.17 -15.11 1.22
C PHE A 63 -2.09 -15.58 2.20
N ASN A 64 -0.84 -15.12 2.02
CA ASN A 64 0.34 -15.54 2.82
C ASN A 64 0.77 -17.01 2.65
N GLY A 65 0.26 -17.70 1.65
CA GLY A 65 0.54 -19.13 1.44
C GLY A 65 1.98 -19.47 1.12
N LYS A 66 2.76 -18.50 0.64
CA LYS A 66 4.21 -18.65 0.46
C LYS A 66 4.94 -19.02 1.74
N ARG A 67 4.47 -18.53 2.88
CA ARG A 67 5.14 -18.72 4.18
C ARG A 67 4.62 -19.89 4.97
N PHE A 68 3.39 -20.34 4.71
CA PHE A 68 2.74 -21.38 5.47
C PHE A 68 2.18 -22.51 4.60
N ASP A 69 1.17 -22.24 3.78
CA ASP A 69 0.42 -23.26 3.05
C ASP A 69 1.28 -24.07 2.09
N LEU A 70 2.00 -23.40 1.19
CA LEU A 70 2.82 -24.09 0.19
C LEU A 70 3.98 -24.89 0.80
N PRO A 71 4.74 -24.37 1.78
CA PRO A 71 5.74 -25.16 2.49
C PRO A 71 5.16 -26.43 3.12
N LEU A 72 4.02 -26.33 3.82
CA LEU A 72 3.38 -27.46 4.45
C LEU A 72 2.88 -28.48 3.42
N LEU A 73 2.13 -28.03 2.40
CA LEU A 73 1.65 -28.89 1.32
C LEU A 73 2.80 -29.58 0.55
N SER A 74 3.90 -28.87 0.32
CA SER A 74 5.11 -29.46 -0.30
C SER A 74 5.70 -30.58 0.56
N ARG A 75 5.70 -30.40 1.89
CA ARG A 75 6.13 -31.43 2.83
C ARG A 75 5.18 -32.65 2.79
N LEU A 76 3.88 -32.40 2.85
CA LEU A 76 2.86 -33.45 2.74
C LEU A 76 2.98 -34.22 1.41
N ARG A 77 3.23 -33.54 0.29
CA ARG A 77 3.45 -34.15 -1.02
C ARG A 77 4.66 -35.10 -1.00
N THR A 78 5.74 -34.69 -0.37
CA THR A 78 6.93 -35.56 -0.23
C THR A 78 6.63 -36.80 0.63
N GLN A 79 5.82 -36.66 1.66
CA GLN A 79 5.39 -37.80 2.49
C GLN A 79 4.42 -38.71 1.72
N ALA A 80 3.48 -38.16 0.97
CA ALA A 80 2.53 -38.93 0.15
C ALA A 80 3.19 -39.82 -0.91
N GLN A 81 4.44 -39.55 -1.29
CA GLN A 81 5.23 -40.43 -2.17
C GLN A 81 5.77 -41.68 -1.45
N ARG A 82 5.74 -41.70 -0.11
CA ARG A 82 6.37 -42.75 0.72
C ARG A 82 5.37 -43.55 1.55
N THR A 83 4.17 -43.04 1.74
CA THR A 83 3.11 -43.66 2.54
C THR A 83 1.74 -43.41 1.92
N THR A 84 0.80 -44.31 2.18
CA THR A 84 -0.62 -44.17 1.77
C THR A 84 -1.39 -43.22 2.68
N ASN A 85 -0.96 -43.09 3.94
CA ASN A 85 -1.63 -42.28 4.95
C ASN A 85 -0.60 -41.50 5.76
N ILE A 86 -0.81 -40.19 5.91
CA ILE A 86 0.07 -39.28 6.66
C ILE A 86 -0.61 -38.98 8.00
N PRO A 87 -0.06 -39.46 9.16
CA PRO A 87 -0.67 -39.20 10.45
C PRO A 87 -0.79 -37.71 10.78
N LEU A 88 -1.95 -37.27 11.26
CA LEU A 88 -2.25 -35.87 11.58
C LEU A 88 -1.23 -35.26 12.54
N LYS A 89 -0.72 -36.05 13.51
CA LYS A 89 0.31 -35.59 14.48
C LYS A 89 1.58 -35.06 13.81
N TYR A 90 2.01 -35.65 12.68
CA TYR A 90 3.21 -35.20 11.97
C TYR A 90 2.93 -33.92 11.18
N MET A 91 1.76 -33.84 10.53
CA MET A 91 1.30 -32.63 9.86
C MET A 91 1.20 -31.47 10.87
N PHE A 92 0.56 -31.71 12.03
CA PHE A 92 0.42 -30.67 13.09
C PHE A 92 1.77 -30.21 13.62
N ALA A 93 2.73 -31.12 13.85
CA ALA A 93 4.08 -30.77 14.29
C ALA A 93 4.82 -29.90 13.24
N ASP A 94 4.71 -30.26 11.96
CA ASP A 94 5.29 -29.47 10.85
C ASP A 94 4.63 -28.07 10.75
N ALA A 95 3.30 -27.98 10.93
CA ALA A 95 2.56 -26.73 10.93
C ALA A 95 2.99 -25.82 12.10
N GLN A 96 3.06 -26.36 13.33
CA GLN A 96 3.51 -25.63 14.50
C GLN A 96 4.98 -25.15 14.36
N ALA A 97 5.84 -25.96 13.75
CA ALA A 97 7.21 -25.55 13.45
C ALA A 97 7.28 -24.38 12.46
N LEU A 98 6.36 -24.28 11.50
CA LEU A 98 6.27 -23.15 10.56
C LEU A 98 5.72 -21.88 11.23
N ILE A 99 4.74 -22.02 12.15
CA ILE A 99 4.11 -20.88 12.85
C ILE A 99 5.07 -20.26 13.87
N ASN A 100 5.75 -21.10 14.67
CA ASN A 100 6.56 -20.66 15.80
C ASN A 100 7.96 -20.19 15.40
N TYR A 101 8.26 -20.15 14.11
CA TYR A 101 9.59 -19.86 13.64
C TYR A 101 9.76 -18.39 13.25
N ASP A 102 10.85 -17.75 13.75
CA ASP A 102 11.21 -16.38 13.36
C ASP A 102 11.57 -16.32 11.86
N ALA A 103 10.82 -15.48 11.13
CA ALA A 103 10.90 -15.36 9.68
C ALA A 103 12.28 -14.94 9.13
N ASN A 104 13.16 -14.40 9.99
CA ASN A 104 14.48 -13.92 9.60
C ASN A 104 15.56 -15.02 9.64
N ASN A 105 15.31 -16.14 10.31
CA ASN A 105 16.28 -17.21 10.56
C ASN A 105 15.83 -18.60 10.09
N ASN A 106 14.79 -18.72 9.23
CA ASN A 106 14.20 -20.01 8.93
C ASN A 106 14.77 -20.72 7.69
N PRO A 107 15.77 -21.61 7.84
CA PRO A 107 16.17 -22.50 6.76
C PRO A 107 15.09 -23.53 6.40
N LEU A 108 14.07 -23.75 7.28
CA LEU A 108 13.00 -24.70 7.03
C LEU A 108 12.00 -24.21 5.97
N ALA A 109 11.62 -22.94 5.99
CA ALA A 109 10.71 -22.37 4.97
C ALA A 109 11.32 -22.48 3.56
N SER A 110 12.63 -22.27 3.41
CA SER A 110 13.31 -22.44 2.12
C SER A 110 13.44 -23.91 1.70
N ARG A 111 13.46 -24.85 2.64
CA ARG A 111 13.52 -26.31 2.37
C ARG A 111 12.14 -26.90 2.05
N TYR A 112 11.06 -26.27 2.49
CA TYR A 112 9.70 -26.79 2.29
C TYR A 112 9.11 -26.40 0.93
N CYS A 113 9.51 -25.28 0.36
CA CYS A 113 9.00 -24.80 -0.93
C CYS A 113 9.72 -25.44 -2.12
N ALA A 114 9.81 -26.76 -2.16
CA ALA A 114 10.58 -27.49 -3.18
C ALA A 114 9.80 -27.75 -4.49
N VAL A 115 8.50 -27.49 -4.56
CA VAL A 115 7.69 -27.77 -5.77
C VAL A 115 7.78 -26.61 -6.72
N SER A 116 8.74 -26.68 -7.65
CA SER A 116 9.01 -25.59 -8.62
C SER A 116 7.80 -25.25 -9.49
N GLU A 117 6.99 -26.26 -9.86
CA GLU A 117 5.79 -26.08 -10.68
C GLU A 117 4.71 -25.26 -9.97
N TRP A 118 4.56 -25.41 -8.65
CA TRP A 118 3.65 -24.60 -7.85
C TRP A 118 4.15 -23.15 -7.76
N ASN A 119 5.45 -22.97 -7.45
CA ASN A 119 6.06 -21.65 -7.35
C ASN A 119 5.97 -20.83 -8.65
N LYS A 120 6.04 -21.49 -9.79
CA LYS A 120 5.89 -20.84 -11.11
C LYS A 120 4.52 -20.23 -11.32
N ARG A 121 3.49 -20.72 -10.62
CA ARG A 121 2.08 -20.35 -10.81
C ARG A 121 1.49 -19.58 -9.64
N HIS A 122 2.23 -19.50 -8.54
CA HIS A 122 1.74 -18.96 -7.29
C HIS A 122 1.79 -17.44 -7.24
N PHE A 123 0.63 -16.83 -6.99
CA PHE A 123 0.47 -15.40 -6.72
C PHE A 123 -0.01 -15.20 -5.29
N ASP A 124 0.87 -14.75 -4.41
CA ASP A 124 0.57 -14.48 -2.99
C ASP A 124 0.15 -13.03 -2.81
N LEU A 125 -1.11 -12.82 -2.41
CA LEU A 125 -1.67 -11.47 -2.25
C LEU A 125 -0.88 -10.62 -1.25
N LEU A 126 -0.51 -11.18 -0.11
CA LEU A 126 0.20 -10.44 0.94
C LEU A 126 1.61 -10.04 0.51
N ASN A 127 2.31 -10.89 -0.25
CA ASN A 127 3.67 -10.61 -0.69
C ASN A 127 3.72 -9.72 -1.94
N ASN A 128 2.79 -9.90 -2.87
CA ASN A 128 2.89 -9.31 -4.20
C ASN A 128 2.16 -7.97 -4.33
N CYS A 129 0.95 -7.83 -3.79
CA CYS A 129 0.13 -6.68 -4.13
C CYS A 129 -0.44 -5.89 -2.95
N LEU A 130 -0.51 -6.46 -1.75
CA LEU A 130 -1.22 -5.83 -0.65
C LEU A 130 -0.30 -5.15 0.37
N LEU A 131 -0.87 -4.21 1.12
CA LEU A 131 -0.30 -3.74 2.38
C LEU A 131 -0.29 -4.89 3.39
N ARG A 132 0.65 -4.86 4.34
CA ARG A 132 0.83 -5.92 5.36
C ARG A 132 -0.25 -5.89 6.44
N TYR A 133 -1.49 -6.14 6.03
CA TYR A 133 -2.61 -6.41 6.93
C TYR A 133 -2.93 -7.90 6.90
N SER A 134 -3.54 -8.44 7.96
CA SER A 134 -4.04 -9.82 7.97
C SER A 134 -5.25 -9.98 7.01
N LEU A 135 -5.61 -11.22 6.64
CA LEU A 135 -6.80 -11.48 5.83
C LEU A 135 -8.05 -10.88 6.50
N LYS A 136 -8.20 -11.05 7.82
CA LYS A 136 -9.33 -10.51 8.60
C LYS A 136 -9.38 -8.97 8.61
N GLN A 137 -8.24 -8.31 8.56
CA GLN A 137 -8.23 -6.85 8.35
C GLN A 137 -8.66 -6.47 6.93
N TRP A 138 -8.27 -7.25 5.94
CA TRP A 138 -8.71 -7.03 4.56
C TRP A 138 -10.20 -7.31 4.39
N GLU A 139 -10.75 -8.38 5.00
CA GLU A 139 -12.20 -8.63 5.07
C GLU A 139 -12.93 -7.40 5.62
N MET A 140 -12.49 -6.90 6.77
CA MET A 140 -13.03 -5.69 7.37
C MET A 140 -12.96 -4.48 6.42
N TYR A 141 -11.80 -4.22 5.81
CA TYR A 141 -11.66 -3.07 4.91
C TYR A 141 -12.51 -3.18 3.65
N GLN A 142 -12.78 -4.40 3.19
CA GLN A 142 -13.68 -4.63 2.05
C GLN A 142 -15.16 -4.64 2.42
N GLY A 143 -15.52 -4.57 3.70
CA GLY A 143 -16.91 -4.67 4.15
C GLY A 143 -17.45 -6.10 4.00
N LEU A 144 -16.59 -7.11 4.10
CA LEU A 144 -16.97 -8.51 4.14
C LEU A 144 -17.25 -8.93 5.59
N LYS A 145 -18.02 -10.00 5.77
CA LYS A 145 -18.19 -10.61 7.10
C LYS A 145 -16.81 -11.05 7.63
N ILE A 146 -16.47 -10.66 8.85
CA ILE A 146 -15.24 -11.07 9.51
C ILE A 146 -15.52 -12.40 10.22
N ARG A 147 -14.91 -13.49 9.77
CA ARG A 147 -15.07 -14.78 10.43
C ARG A 147 -13.79 -15.11 11.23
N GLU A 148 -13.96 -15.42 12.49
CA GLU A 148 -12.88 -15.85 13.39
C GLU A 148 -13.37 -17.09 14.15
N LEU A 149 -12.57 -18.16 14.18
CA LEU A 149 -12.90 -19.36 14.95
C LEU A 149 -12.33 -19.26 16.36
N PRO A 150 -13.11 -19.68 17.38
CA PRO A 150 -12.68 -19.61 18.77
C PRO A 150 -11.78 -20.80 19.20
N TYR A 151 -11.49 -21.74 18.28
CA TYR A 151 -10.86 -23.01 18.60
C TYR A 151 -9.33 -22.87 18.66
N ALA A 152 -8.75 -23.37 19.76
CA ALA A 152 -7.30 -23.51 19.83
C ALA A 152 -6.83 -24.61 18.86
N PRO A 153 -5.65 -24.47 18.22
CA PRO A 153 -5.15 -25.47 17.25
C PRO A 153 -4.99 -26.89 17.82
N ASP A 154 -4.89 -27.02 19.13
CA ASP A 154 -4.74 -28.31 19.85
C ASP A 154 -6.01 -28.75 20.59
N ALA A 155 -7.13 -28.05 20.39
CA ALA A 155 -8.42 -28.41 20.99
C ALA A 155 -8.91 -29.79 20.51
N ALA A 156 -9.65 -30.50 21.36
CA ALA A 156 -10.44 -31.64 20.96
C ALA A 156 -11.63 -31.18 20.12
N LEU A 157 -11.81 -31.73 18.93
CA LEU A 157 -12.79 -31.26 17.96
C LEU A 157 -13.97 -32.22 17.84
N THR A 158 -15.18 -31.68 18.01
CA THR A 158 -16.41 -32.42 17.66
C THR A 158 -16.62 -32.43 16.14
N PRO A 159 -17.48 -33.35 15.61
CA PRO A 159 -17.82 -33.32 14.20
C PRO A 159 -18.44 -32.02 13.70
N ASP A 160 -19.19 -31.31 14.56
CA ASP A 160 -19.75 -30.00 14.22
C ASP A 160 -18.66 -28.92 14.11
N MET A 161 -17.71 -28.91 15.04
CA MET A 161 -16.56 -27.99 14.99
C MET A 161 -15.71 -28.25 13.73
N LYS A 162 -15.51 -29.50 13.33
CA LYS A 162 -14.79 -29.82 12.08
C LYS A 162 -15.51 -29.25 10.86
N ARG A 163 -16.83 -29.40 10.76
CA ARG A 163 -17.62 -28.79 9.68
C ARG A 163 -17.52 -27.26 9.68
N GLU A 164 -17.56 -26.66 10.87
CA GLU A 164 -17.40 -25.20 10.99
C GLU A 164 -16.01 -24.73 10.52
N ILE A 165 -14.94 -25.50 10.79
CA ILE A 165 -13.59 -25.25 10.27
C ILE A 165 -13.54 -25.39 8.75
N GLU A 166 -14.19 -26.38 8.17
CA GLU A 166 -14.29 -26.55 6.71
C GLU A 166 -15.00 -25.35 6.05
N ASP A 167 -16.14 -24.94 6.61
CA ASP A 167 -16.89 -23.76 6.14
C ASP A 167 -16.08 -22.46 6.30
N TYR A 168 -15.30 -22.35 7.37
CA TYR A 168 -14.41 -21.23 7.63
C TYR A 168 -13.29 -21.18 6.58
N CYS A 169 -12.59 -22.30 6.34
CA CYS A 169 -11.53 -22.38 5.34
C CYS A 169 -12.06 -22.03 3.93
N MET A 170 -13.24 -22.56 3.56
CA MET A 170 -13.86 -22.22 2.27
C MET A 170 -14.24 -20.75 2.17
N TYR A 171 -14.65 -20.13 3.28
CA TYR A 171 -14.93 -18.70 3.34
C TYR A 171 -13.65 -17.88 3.16
N ASP A 172 -12.53 -18.27 3.77
CA ASP A 172 -11.24 -17.59 3.64
C ASP A 172 -10.72 -17.64 2.19
N VAL A 173 -10.92 -18.79 1.49
CA VAL A 173 -10.67 -18.87 0.05
C VAL A 173 -11.53 -17.88 -0.72
N TRP A 174 -12.84 -17.82 -0.43
CA TRP A 174 -13.74 -16.89 -1.10
C TRP A 174 -13.35 -15.43 -0.84
N ALA A 175 -13.07 -15.06 0.41
CA ALA A 175 -12.63 -13.71 0.79
C ALA A 175 -11.32 -13.33 0.10
N THR A 176 -10.35 -14.25 0.07
CA THR A 176 -9.09 -14.10 -0.67
C THR A 176 -9.35 -13.81 -2.15
N MET A 177 -10.27 -14.54 -2.79
CA MET A 177 -10.61 -14.32 -4.20
C MET A 177 -11.34 -12.99 -4.44
N GLN A 178 -12.23 -12.53 -3.52
CA GLN A 178 -12.83 -11.19 -3.61
C GLN A 178 -11.77 -10.09 -3.58
N ILE A 179 -10.80 -10.20 -2.66
CA ILE A 179 -9.67 -9.27 -2.54
C ILE A 179 -8.78 -9.34 -3.79
N PHE A 180 -8.52 -10.54 -4.30
CA PHE A 180 -7.74 -10.75 -5.52
C PHE A 180 -8.37 -10.08 -6.74
N TRP A 181 -9.67 -10.26 -6.97
CA TRP A 181 -10.37 -9.63 -8.09
C TRP A 181 -10.34 -8.11 -8.01
N LYS A 182 -10.41 -7.55 -6.80
CA LYS A 182 -10.43 -6.11 -6.59
C LYS A 182 -9.04 -5.46 -6.69
N TYR A 183 -7.99 -6.12 -6.21
CA TYR A 183 -6.67 -5.50 -6.05
C TYR A 183 -5.52 -6.25 -6.72
N GLY A 184 -5.65 -7.56 -6.91
CA GLY A 184 -4.55 -8.43 -7.33
C GLY A 184 -4.58 -8.82 -8.81
N PHE A 185 -5.72 -8.77 -9.47
CA PHE A 185 -5.85 -9.26 -10.85
C PHE A 185 -5.37 -8.25 -11.89
N ASP A 186 -6.12 -7.17 -12.08
CA ASP A 186 -5.88 -6.15 -13.10
C ASP A 186 -6.01 -4.71 -12.59
N ASN A 187 -6.46 -4.52 -11.37
CA ASN A 187 -6.80 -3.21 -10.84
C ASN A 187 -5.66 -2.60 -10.02
N ALA A 188 -5.34 -1.34 -10.32
CA ALA A 188 -4.22 -0.62 -9.71
C ALA A 188 -4.58 0.18 -8.44
N HIS A 189 -5.83 0.14 -7.94
CA HIS A 189 -6.29 1.10 -6.92
C HIS A 189 -5.62 0.98 -5.55
N ALA A 190 -5.21 -0.19 -5.12
CA ALA A 190 -4.55 -0.35 -3.81
C ALA A 190 -3.30 -1.23 -3.86
N GLY A 191 -3.14 -1.99 -4.93
CA GLY A 191 -2.04 -2.92 -5.10
C GLY A 191 -0.86 -2.27 -5.81
N LYS A 192 0.31 -2.58 -5.33
CA LYS A 192 1.54 -2.16 -5.99
C LYS A 192 1.78 -2.97 -7.28
N THR A 193 1.24 -4.19 -7.33
CA THR A 193 1.48 -5.14 -8.43
C THR A 193 0.25 -6.01 -8.64
N THR A 194 -0.16 -6.20 -9.88
CA THR A 194 -1.26 -7.09 -10.25
C THR A 194 -0.72 -8.32 -10.98
N LEU A 195 -1.52 -9.39 -11.01
CA LEU A 195 -1.18 -10.62 -11.74
C LEU A 195 -0.86 -10.33 -13.21
N LEU A 196 -1.72 -9.55 -13.88
CA LEU A 196 -1.54 -9.26 -15.30
C LEU A 196 -0.33 -8.36 -15.58
N ALA A 197 -0.02 -7.41 -14.69
CA ALA A 197 1.20 -6.61 -14.79
C ALA A 197 2.47 -7.47 -14.62
N TYR A 198 2.46 -8.42 -13.68
CA TYR A 198 3.56 -9.38 -13.53
C TYR A 198 3.69 -10.30 -14.73
N ARG A 199 2.58 -10.79 -15.28
CA ARG A 199 2.58 -11.60 -16.49
C ARG A 199 3.28 -10.88 -17.65
N ALA A 200 2.98 -9.58 -17.84
CA ALA A 200 3.67 -8.77 -18.84
C ALA A 200 5.18 -8.66 -18.59
N LEU A 201 5.63 -8.54 -17.33
CA LEU A 201 7.06 -8.54 -16.99
C LEU A 201 7.73 -9.90 -17.26
N TYR A 202 7.03 -11.00 -17.04
CA TYR A 202 7.59 -12.33 -17.27
C TYR A 202 7.76 -12.67 -18.74
N GLU A 203 7.14 -11.98 -19.66
CA GLU A 203 7.42 -12.11 -21.10
C GLU A 203 8.89 -11.77 -21.44
N TRP A 204 9.52 -10.93 -20.61
CA TRP A 204 10.92 -10.54 -20.76
C TRP A 204 11.88 -11.29 -19.82
N TRP A 205 11.37 -12.23 -19.04
CA TRP A 205 12.17 -12.99 -18.09
C TRP A 205 13.14 -13.93 -18.82
N PRO A 206 14.46 -13.94 -18.44
CA PRO A 206 15.43 -14.81 -19.06
C PRO A 206 15.09 -16.29 -18.88
N LYS A 207 15.07 -17.05 -19.97
CA LYS A 207 14.79 -18.51 -19.93
C LYS A 207 15.84 -19.31 -19.16
N THR A 208 17.02 -18.74 -18.99
CA THR A 208 18.14 -19.33 -18.23
C THR A 208 17.96 -19.28 -16.72
N LEU A 209 17.06 -18.43 -16.24
CA LEU A 209 16.81 -18.25 -14.81
C LEU A 209 15.60 -19.07 -14.35
N PRO A 210 15.64 -19.63 -13.12
CA PRO A 210 14.49 -20.31 -12.54
C PRO A 210 13.35 -19.31 -12.35
N PHE A 211 12.22 -19.70 -12.88
CA PHE A 211 11.00 -18.90 -12.80
C PHE A 211 10.29 -19.09 -11.46
N ALA A 212 9.83 -18.01 -10.84
CA ALA A 212 8.91 -18.04 -9.72
C ALA A 212 8.04 -16.78 -9.74
N PHE A 213 6.73 -16.94 -9.82
CA PHE A 213 5.78 -15.85 -10.04
C PHE A 213 5.61 -14.95 -8.80
N ASP A 214 5.99 -15.43 -7.64
CA ASP A 214 5.92 -14.72 -6.35
C ASP A 214 7.12 -13.80 -6.06
N ARG A 215 7.97 -13.53 -7.05
CA ARG A 215 9.13 -12.65 -6.89
C ARG A 215 8.70 -11.18 -6.80
N THR A 216 9.46 -10.40 -6.03
CA THR A 216 9.24 -8.94 -5.98
C THR A 216 9.63 -8.27 -7.31
N SER A 217 9.07 -7.09 -7.58
CA SER A 217 9.41 -6.32 -8.79
C SER A 217 10.92 -6.04 -8.92
N GLN A 218 11.63 -5.85 -7.79
CA GLN A 218 13.08 -5.66 -7.77
C GLN A 218 13.83 -6.91 -8.24
N VAL A 219 13.41 -8.10 -7.81
CA VAL A 219 14.03 -9.36 -8.24
C VAL A 219 13.73 -9.63 -9.71
N ILE A 220 12.51 -9.34 -10.18
CA ILE A 220 12.15 -9.47 -11.59
C ILE A 220 13.01 -8.53 -12.45
N ALA A 221 13.10 -7.27 -12.06
CA ALA A 221 13.93 -6.29 -12.76
C ALA A 221 15.41 -6.70 -12.76
N SER A 222 15.94 -7.23 -11.65
CA SER A 222 17.31 -7.77 -11.58
C SER A 222 17.55 -8.88 -12.59
N GLY A 223 16.62 -9.85 -12.65
CA GLY A 223 16.72 -10.96 -13.61
C GLY A 223 16.71 -10.49 -15.05
N ILE A 224 15.81 -9.56 -15.40
CA ILE A 224 15.72 -9.00 -16.76
C ILE A 224 16.95 -8.18 -17.13
N LEU A 225 17.45 -7.34 -16.21
CA LEU A 225 18.58 -6.44 -16.47
C LEU A 225 19.93 -7.16 -16.52
N TYR A 226 20.14 -8.13 -15.65
CA TYR A 226 21.47 -8.71 -15.42
C TYR A 226 21.57 -10.21 -15.75
N ASN A 227 20.46 -10.84 -16.13
CA ASN A 227 20.39 -12.29 -16.36
C ASN A 227 20.95 -13.11 -15.18
N THR A 228 20.81 -12.62 -13.96
CA THR A 228 21.24 -13.31 -12.73
C THR A 228 20.36 -12.92 -11.56
N LEU A 229 20.30 -13.79 -10.56
CA LEU A 229 19.65 -13.54 -9.25
C LEU A 229 20.67 -13.43 -8.12
N GLY A 230 21.95 -13.67 -8.43
CA GLY A 230 23.05 -13.54 -7.49
C GLY A 230 23.47 -12.07 -7.29
N PRO A 231 24.18 -11.78 -6.20
CA PRO A 231 24.71 -10.45 -5.95
C PRO A 231 25.77 -10.07 -6.99
N ILE A 232 25.71 -8.83 -7.45
CA ILE A 232 26.77 -8.21 -8.25
C ILE A 232 27.37 -7.10 -7.36
N PRO A 233 28.69 -7.01 -7.23
CA PRO A 233 29.32 -5.95 -6.45
C PRO A 233 28.85 -4.55 -6.90
N PRO A 234 28.75 -3.57 -5.99
CA PRO A 234 28.51 -2.18 -6.37
C PRO A 234 29.55 -1.71 -7.39
N LYS A 235 29.12 -0.97 -8.40
CA LYS A 235 30.01 -0.39 -9.41
C LYS A 235 30.55 0.97 -8.97
N HIS A 236 29.74 1.72 -8.21
CA HIS A 236 30.01 3.10 -7.89
C HIS A 236 30.38 3.25 -6.41
N ASN A 237 31.36 4.09 -6.11
CA ASN A 237 31.86 4.28 -4.75
C ASN A 237 31.48 5.63 -4.16
N GLN A 238 31.28 6.66 -5.00
CA GLN A 238 30.99 8.02 -4.57
C GLN A 238 29.85 8.61 -5.42
N PRO A 239 28.75 9.05 -4.82
CA PRO A 239 27.62 9.56 -5.57
C PRO A 239 27.95 10.83 -6.36
N LEU A 240 28.74 11.75 -5.79
CA LEU A 240 29.09 13.02 -6.44
C LEU A 240 30.11 12.88 -7.59
N ALA A 241 30.70 11.70 -7.79
CA ALA A 241 31.56 11.42 -8.93
C ALA A 241 30.79 11.03 -10.20
N LEU A 242 29.47 10.81 -10.09
CA LEU A 242 28.63 10.33 -11.19
C LEU A 242 28.03 11.46 -12.03
N PHE A 243 28.13 12.70 -11.58
CA PHE A 243 27.61 13.87 -12.29
C PHE A 243 28.38 15.13 -11.89
N SER A 244 28.27 16.18 -12.69
CA SER A 244 28.85 17.49 -12.36
C SER A 244 27.79 18.45 -11.86
N MET A 245 27.94 18.98 -10.64
CA MET A 245 27.05 20.01 -10.11
C MET A 245 27.09 21.32 -10.92
N LYS A 246 28.15 21.53 -11.71
CA LYS A 246 28.29 22.74 -12.56
C LYS A 246 27.32 22.72 -13.74
N ASP A 247 26.80 21.55 -14.11
CA ASP A 247 25.89 21.41 -15.25
C ASP A 247 24.48 21.94 -14.94
N PHE A 248 24.17 22.18 -13.64
CA PHE A 248 22.86 22.63 -13.18
C PHE A 248 22.86 24.13 -12.86
N GLN A 249 21.81 24.83 -13.32
CA GLN A 249 21.59 26.25 -13.09
C GLN A 249 20.83 26.50 -11.78
N VAL A 250 21.48 26.21 -10.66
CA VAL A 250 20.95 26.41 -9.31
C VAL A 250 21.92 27.26 -8.49
N PRO A 251 21.48 28.01 -7.44
CA PRO A 251 22.35 28.77 -6.55
C PRO A 251 23.46 27.90 -5.96
N ASP A 252 24.64 28.51 -5.73
CA ASP A 252 25.81 27.77 -5.24
C ASP A 252 25.64 27.25 -3.81
N ASP A 253 24.85 27.92 -2.98
CA ASP A 253 24.50 27.46 -1.64
C ASP A 253 23.60 26.22 -1.66
N VAL A 254 22.75 26.06 -2.68
CA VAL A 254 22.00 24.81 -2.91
C VAL A 254 22.95 23.66 -3.27
N LYS A 255 23.94 23.93 -4.16
CA LYS A 255 24.98 22.93 -4.50
C LYS A 255 25.81 22.54 -3.28
N LEU A 256 26.20 23.54 -2.47
CA LEU A 256 26.91 23.31 -1.22
C LEU A 256 26.08 22.46 -0.26
N THR A 257 24.80 22.76 -0.12
CA THR A 257 23.85 22.05 0.72
C THR A 257 23.76 20.56 0.31
N ILE A 258 23.56 20.26 -0.97
CA ILE A 258 23.55 18.89 -1.48
C ILE A 258 24.90 18.19 -1.22
N GLY A 259 26.02 18.91 -1.37
CA GLY A 259 27.34 18.39 -1.03
C GLY A 259 27.52 18.04 0.45
N LEU A 260 26.92 18.82 1.36
CA LEU A 260 26.89 18.52 2.81
C LEU A 260 26.02 17.31 3.12
N ILE A 261 24.84 17.21 2.51
CA ILE A 261 23.94 16.04 2.67
C ILE A 261 24.64 14.76 2.18
N ALA A 262 25.35 14.83 1.06
CA ALA A 262 26.08 13.68 0.52
C ALA A 262 27.20 13.19 1.47
N LYS A 263 27.82 14.08 2.23
CA LYS A 263 28.85 13.74 3.22
C LYS A 263 28.29 13.29 4.57
N ALA A 264 27.01 13.57 4.86
CA ALA A 264 26.40 13.20 6.13
C ALA A 264 26.27 11.68 6.26
N ALA A 265 26.73 11.13 7.39
CA ALA A 265 26.60 9.70 7.69
C ALA A 265 25.16 9.31 8.05
N ASN A 266 24.36 10.25 8.57
CA ASN A 266 22.97 10.02 8.96
C ASN A 266 22.04 10.12 7.74
N LEU A 267 21.23 9.09 7.51
CA LEU A 267 20.22 9.05 6.43
C LEU A 267 19.05 10.01 6.67
N GLU A 268 18.80 10.41 7.92
CA GLU A 268 17.73 11.35 8.31
C GLU A 268 18.21 12.81 8.31
N PHE A 269 19.45 13.07 7.90
CA PHE A 269 19.96 14.43 7.82
C PHE A 269 19.21 15.22 6.74
N GLU A 270 18.52 16.26 7.17
CA GLU A 270 17.80 17.21 6.32
C GLU A 270 18.20 18.63 6.67
N THR A 271 18.13 19.52 5.70
CA THR A 271 18.37 20.96 5.89
C THR A 271 17.45 21.76 4.97
N THR A 272 17.03 22.93 5.44
CA THR A 272 16.14 23.81 4.69
C THR A 272 16.89 25.06 4.23
N ILE A 273 16.79 25.36 2.94
CA ILE A 273 17.33 26.57 2.34
C ILE A 273 16.31 27.17 1.38
N TYR A 274 16.05 28.45 1.47
CA TYR A 274 15.00 29.18 0.73
C TYR A 274 13.60 28.53 0.90
N GLY A 275 13.31 27.96 2.08
CA GLY A 275 12.07 27.27 2.38
C GLY A 275 11.98 25.84 1.84
N ILE A 276 12.88 25.42 0.95
CA ILE A 276 12.92 24.07 0.40
C ILE A 276 13.76 23.17 1.30
N THR A 277 13.20 22.06 1.75
CA THR A 277 13.89 21.06 2.58
C THR A 277 14.54 20.02 1.69
N TYR A 278 15.84 19.85 1.85
CA TYR A 278 16.68 18.86 1.17
C TYR A 278 17.13 17.78 2.13
N GLY A 279 17.10 16.52 1.70
CA GLY A 279 17.56 15.37 2.46
C GLY A 279 18.20 14.33 1.55
N LYS A 280 18.41 13.10 2.04
CA LYS A 280 18.89 11.99 1.19
C LYS A 280 17.80 11.42 0.25
N GLY A 281 16.61 12.00 0.24
CA GLY A 281 15.50 11.70 -0.64
C GLY A 281 15.27 12.77 -1.70
N GLY A 282 14.05 13.30 -1.77
CA GLY A 282 13.68 14.41 -2.65
C GLY A 282 13.92 15.78 -2.03
N ALA A 283 13.53 16.83 -2.76
CA ALA A 283 13.40 18.20 -2.27
C ALA A 283 11.89 18.48 -2.04
N HIS A 284 11.57 19.17 -0.93
CA HIS A 284 10.19 19.35 -0.49
C HIS A 284 9.92 20.77 -0.01
N TYR A 285 8.82 21.35 -0.51
CA TYR A 285 8.26 22.64 -0.09
C TYR A 285 6.76 22.62 -0.31
N MET A 286 5.97 23.21 0.59
CA MET A 286 4.54 23.36 0.42
C MET A 286 4.05 24.57 1.19
N VAL A 287 3.22 25.39 0.57
CA VAL A 287 2.47 26.46 1.23
C VAL A 287 1.13 25.87 1.68
N PRO A 288 0.86 25.75 3.01
CA PRO A 288 -0.42 25.25 3.49
C PRO A 288 -1.57 26.21 3.16
N GLY A 289 -2.78 25.67 3.00
CA GLY A 289 -3.98 26.45 2.79
C GLY A 289 -4.72 26.14 1.51
N HIS A 290 -5.70 26.99 1.16
CA HIS A 290 -6.53 26.86 -0.03
C HIS A 290 -5.98 27.70 -1.18
N HIS A 291 -5.63 27.03 -2.26
CA HIS A 291 -5.06 27.62 -3.47
C HIS A 291 -6.00 27.41 -4.65
N LYS A 292 -6.03 28.36 -5.58
CA LYS A 292 -6.88 28.32 -6.78
C LYS A 292 -6.06 28.62 -8.02
N ASN A 293 -6.52 28.10 -9.17
CA ASN A 293 -5.92 28.37 -10.47
C ASN A 293 -4.41 28.08 -10.50
N LEU A 294 -4.04 26.86 -10.05
CA LEU A 294 -2.67 26.39 -10.08
C LEU A 294 -2.36 25.65 -11.38
N PHE A 295 -1.08 25.62 -11.72
CA PHE A 295 -0.53 24.74 -12.72
C PHE A 295 0.55 23.87 -12.08
N ALA A 296 0.41 22.57 -12.27
CA ALA A 296 1.44 21.60 -11.94
C ALA A 296 2.36 21.39 -13.13
N PHE A 297 3.66 21.37 -12.89
CA PHE A 297 4.67 20.98 -13.85
C PHE A 297 5.42 19.78 -13.29
N ASP A 298 5.27 18.63 -13.93
CA ASP A 298 5.75 17.34 -13.47
C ASP A 298 6.76 16.73 -14.44
N PHE A 299 7.93 16.29 -13.94
CA PHE A 299 8.90 15.60 -14.76
C PHE A 299 8.43 14.18 -15.12
N ALA A 300 8.21 13.94 -16.39
CA ALA A 300 7.78 12.64 -16.87
C ALA A 300 8.80 11.56 -16.56
N SER A 301 8.49 10.69 -15.58
CA SER A 301 9.35 9.57 -15.19
C SER A 301 10.77 10.00 -14.77
N LEU A 302 10.91 10.98 -13.89
CA LEU A 302 12.18 11.60 -13.49
C LEU A 302 13.29 10.59 -13.15
N TYR A 303 13.07 9.68 -12.21
CA TYR A 303 14.10 8.72 -11.82
C TYR A 303 14.49 7.72 -12.93
N PRO A 304 13.57 7.15 -13.70
CA PRO A 304 13.92 6.40 -14.91
C PRO A 304 14.75 7.22 -15.92
N PHE A 305 14.42 8.48 -16.12
CA PHE A 305 15.21 9.37 -16.97
C PHE A 305 16.65 9.52 -16.43
N ILE A 306 16.80 9.83 -15.13
CA ILE A 306 18.12 10.00 -14.50
C ILE A 306 18.95 8.73 -14.61
N ILE A 307 18.37 7.56 -14.36
CA ILE A 307 19.07 6.26 -14.46
C ILE A 307 19.61 6.05 -15.87
N ASN A 308 18.83 6.38 -16.91
CA ASN A 308 19.23 6.27 -18.30
C ASN A 308 20.30 7.30 -18.68
N HIS A 309 20.04 8.58 -18.41
CA HIS A 309 20.89 9.68 -18.87
C HIS A 309 22.30 9.60 -18.26
N TRP A 310 22.40 9.31 -16.96
CA TRP A 310 23.68 9.16 -16.25
C TRP A 310 24.19 7.72 -16.18
N GLN A 311 23.52 6.76 -16.85
CA GLN A 311 23.94 5.34 -16.95
C GLN A 311 24.25 4.71 -15.58
N LEU A 312 23.34 4.88 -14.63
CA LEU A 312 23.53 4.51 -13.22
C LEU A 312 23.48 2.99 -12.96
N LEU A 313 23.15 2.15 -13.96
CA LEU A 313 23.18 0.70 -13.81
C LEU A 313 24.60 0.15 -13.93
N LYS A 314 24.83 -1.04 -13.37
CA LYS A 314 26.16 -1.61 -13.19
C LYS A 314 26.84 -2.05 -14.49
N THR A 315 26.08 -2.37 -15.54
CA THR A 315 26.63 -2.85 -16.81
C THR A 315 26.06 -2.06 -17.99
N PRO A 316 26.84 -1.85 -19.07
CA PRO A 316 26.34 -1.22 -20.29
C PRO A 316 25.11 -1.94 -20.88
N GLN A 317 25.09 -3.28 -20.81
CA GLN A 317 23.97 -4.09 -21.28
C GLN A 317 22.70 -3.80 -20.48
N ALA A 318 22.81 -3.70 -19.14
CA ALA A 318 21.65 -3.35 -18.30
C ALA A 318 21.13 -1.93 -18.60
N CYS A 319 22.02 -0.96 -18.85
CA CYS A 319 21.65 0.39 -19.26
C CYS A 319 20.88 0.35 -20.60
N GLU A 320 21.36 -0.43 -21.57
CA GLU A 320 20.69 -0.53 -22.86
C GLU A 320 19.30 -1.19 -22.77
N ILE A 321 19.18 -2.30 -22.04
CA ILE A 321 17.88 -2.94 -21.80
C ILE A 321 16.91 -1.96 -21.12
N TYR A 322 17.38 -1.23 -20.11
CA TYR A 322 16.57 -0.29 -19.38
C TYR A 322 16.10 0.89 -20.25
N ARG A 323 16.98 1.41 -21.12
CA ARG A 323 16.68 2.44 -22.11
C ARG A 323 15.59 1.99 -23.07
N GLN A 324 15.76 0.79 -23.69
CA GLN A 324 14.77 0.22 -24.60
C GLN A 324 13.38 0.07 -23.94
N LYS A 325 13.33 -0.37 -22.66
CA LYS A 325 12.07 -0.51 -21.93
C LYS A 325 11.45 0.83 -21.58
N SER A 326 12.26 1.85 -21.29
CA SER A 326 11.79 3.22 -21.07
C SER A 326 11.15 3.80 -22.34
N GLU A 327 11.82 3.65 -23.49
CA GLU A 327 11.32 4.11 -24.80
C GLU A 327 10.05 3.38 -25.20
N TYR A 328 10.00 2.05 -25.04
CA TYR A 328 8.80 1.27 -25.30
C TYR A 328 7.61 1.73 -24.44
N ARG A 329 7.85 2.05 -23.15
CA ARG A 329 6.78 2.59 -22.30
C ARG A 329 6.25 3.93 -22.81
N LEU A 330 7.12 4.83 -23.26
CA LEU A 330 6.71 6.11 -23.86
C LEU A 330 5.89 5.89 -25.14
N GLU A 331 6.31 4.97 -25.99
CA GLU A 331 5.60 4.63 -27.24
C GLU A 331 4.18 4.14 -26.97
N ILE A 332 3.99 3.24 -25.98
CA ILE A 332 2.65 2.70 -25.67
C ILE A 332 1.77 3.65 -24.87
N LYS A 333 2.32 4.71 -24.24
CA LYS A 333 1.58 5.64 -23.37
C LYS A 333 0.33 6.21 -24.06
N HIS A 334 0.41 6.52 -25.34
CA HIS A 334 -0.72 7.06 -26.11
C HIS A 334 -1.63 5.99 -26.71
N LYS A 335 -1.12 4.77 -26.93
CA LYS A 335 -1.84 3.65 -27.54
C LYS A 335 -2.70 2.87 -26.54
N LYS A 336 -2.33 2.89 -25.23
CA LYS A 336 -2.95 2.06 -24.19
C LYS A 336 -4.38 2.44 -23.79
N LYS A 337 -4.89 3.63 -24.17
CA LYS A 337 -6.16 4.17 -23.66
C LYS A 337 -7.34 3.19 -23.79
N ASN A 338 -7.43 2.47 -24.91
CA ASN A 338 -8.51 1.53 -25.21
C ASN A 338 -8.02 0.07 -25.34
N ASP A 339 -6.80 -0.23 -24.88
CA ASP A 339 -6.21 -1.56 -24.97
C ASP A 339 -5.84 -2.07 -23.57
N PRO A 340 -6.65 -3.00 -23.00
CA PRO A 340 -6.38 -3.57 -21.66
C PRO A 340 -5.03 -4.30 -21.56
N TYR A 341 -4.55 -4.92 -22.64
CA TYR A 341 -3.24 -5.56 -22.67
C TYR A 341 -2.14 -4.51 -22.52
N LEU A 342 -2.14 -3.45 -23.33
CA LEU A 342 -1.15 -2.38 -23.23
C LEU A 342 -1.23 -1.62 -21.89
N GLN A 343 -2.40 -1.53 -21.26
CA GLN A 343 -2.51 -0.98 -19.91
C GLN A 343 -1.74 -1.83 -18.89
N ASN A 344 -1.82 -3.16 -18.97
CA ASN A 344 -1.08 -4.06 -18.09
C ASN A 344 0.42 -4.07 -18.39
N VAL A 345 0.80 -3.97 -19.67
CA VAL A 345 2.21 -3.79 -20.08
C VAL A 345 2.77 -2.48 -19.52
N ASP A 346 2.06 -1.36 -19.63
CA ASP A 346 2.49 -0.07 -19.04
C ASP A 346 2.65 -0.15 -17.52
N ARG A 347 1.73 -0.82 -16.82
CA ARG A 347 1.84 -1.06 -15.37
C ARG A 347 3.06 -1.90 -15.02
N GLY A 348 3.29 -2.98 -15.76
CA GLY A 348 4.48 -3.82 -15.61
C GLY A 348 5.78 -3.03 -15.86
N LEU A 349 5.84 -2.27 -16.94
CA LEU A 349 6.96 -1.38 -17.25
C LEU A 349 7.18 -0.32 -16.17
N LYS A 350 6.12 0.30 -15.64
CA LYS A 350 6.23 1.25 -14.52
C LYS A 350 6.88 0.61 -13.29
N LEU A 351 6.49 -0.62 -12.96
CA LEU A 351 7.10 -1.37 -11.85
C LEU A 351 8.56 -1.71 -12.12
N PHE A 352 8.87 -2.16 -13.33
CA PHE A 352 10.23 -2.48 -13.77
C PHE A 352 11.15 -1.25 -13.71
N LEU A 353 10.72 -0.13 -14.27
CA LEU A 353 11.51 1.10 -14.34
C LEU A 353 11.69 1.77 -12.97
N ASN A 354 10.74 1.61 -12.05
CA ASN A 354 10.87 2.13 -10.68
C ASN A 354 11.60 1.16 -9.74
N ALA A 355 11.82 -0.09 -10.13
CA ALA A 355 12.47 -1.09 -9.27
C ALA A 355 13.89 -0.70 -8.81
N PRO A 356 14.77 -0.14 -9.67
CA PRO A 356 16.11 0.29 -9.25
C PRO A 356 16.09 1.36 -8.16
N THR A 357 15.11 2.28 -8.17
CA THR A 357 15.00 3.39 -7.19
C THR A 357 15.03 2.88 -5.75
N GLY A 358 14.28 1.81 -5.45
CA GLY A 358 14.31 1.17 -4.14
C GLY A 358 15.48 0.20 -3.97
N ALA A 359 15.83 -0.54 -5.03
CA ALA A 359 16.81 -1.62 -4.98
C ALA A 359 18.25 -1.14 -4.80
N PHE A 360 18.63 0.03 -5.31
CA PHE A 360 19.97 0.60 -5.13
C PHE A 360 20.37 0.73 -3.66
N ARG A 361 19.41 1.03 -2.77
CA ARG A 361 19.63 1.28 -1.34
C ARG A 361 19.27 0.11 -0.43
N MET A 362 18.74 -0.99 -0.99
CA MET A 362 18.38 -2.15 -0.18
C MET A 362 19.66 -2.79 0.36
N ARG A 363 19.86 -2.76 1.68
CA ARG A 363 20.93 -3.48 2.39
C ARG A 363 20.63 -4.99 2.39
N SER A 364 20.74 -5.59 1.24
CA SER A 364 20.64 -7.04 1.09
C SER A 364 21.83 -7.52 0.30
N THR A 365 22.65 -8.37 0.92
CA THR A 365 23.73 -9.10 0.26
C THR A 365 23.23 -9.95 -0.91
N TYR A 366 21.92 -10.11 -1.03
CA TYR A 366 21.24 -10.84 -2.10
C TYR A 366 20.68 -9.95 -3.21
N SER A 367 20.77 -8.61 -3.09
CA SER A 367 20.27 -7.72 -4.14
C SER A 367 21.30 -7.52 -5.24
N THR A 368 20.99 -8.02 -6.43
CA THR A 368 21.80 -7.81 -7.65
C THR A 368 22.00 -6.33 -7.96
N MET A 369 20.99 -5.48 -7.67
CA MET A 369 20.98 -4.05 -7.96
C MET A 369 21.57 -3.17 -6.85
N PHE A 370 22.02 -3.72 -5.70
CA PHE A 370 22.55 -2.93 -4.59
C PHE A 370 23.75 -2.08 -5.04
N ASP A 371 23.55 -0.77 -5.11
CA ASP A 371 24.58 0.24 -5.46
C ASP A 371 24.20 1.57 -4.80
N PRO A 372 24.54 1.77 -3.51
CA PRO A 372 24.10 2.93 -2.73
C PRO A 372 24.54 4.26 -3.35
N ALA A 373 25.74 4.33 -3.94
CA ALA A 373 26.24 5.54 -4.57
C ALA A 373 25.40 5.94 -5.79
N ALA A 374 24.98 4.98 -6.61
CA ALA A 374 24.05 5.23 -7.72
C ALA A 374 22.67 5.70 -7.21
N GLY A 375 22.16 5.07 -6.13
CA GLY A 375 20.89 5.46 -5.52
C GLY A 375 20.91 6.86 -4.89
N GLU A 376 22.02 7.26 -4.29
CA GLU A 376 22.19 8.62 -3.76
C GLU A 376 22.38 9.64 -4.90
N ALA A 377 23.21 9.34 -5.90
CA ALA A 377 23.39 10.20 -7.06
C ALA A 377 22.06 10.48 -7.78
N MET A 378 21.24 9.47 -7.98
CA MET A 378 19.91 9.61 -8.57
C MET A 378 19.06 10.65 -7.80
N CYS A 379 19.07 10.59 -6.46
CA CYS A 379 18.31 11.55 -5.64
C CYS A 379 18.90 12.96 -5.72
N TYR A 380 20.23 13.13 -5.68
CA TYR A 380 20.87 14.44 -5.74
C TYR A 380 20.67 15.11 -7.11
N ILE A 381 20.76 14.33 -8.19
CA ILE A 381 20.44 14.82 -9.53
C ILE A 381 18.98 15.26 -9.61
N GLY A 382 18.04 14.47 -9.06
CA GLY A 382 16.63 14.83 -8.99
C GLY A 382 16.40 16.13 -8.22
N GLN A 383 17.08 16.31 -7.07
CA GLN A 383 17.05 17.57 -6.30
C GLN A 383 17.59 18.76 -7.09
N LEU A 384 18.65 18.58 -7.85
CA LEU A 384 19.20 19.63 -8.70
C LEU A 384 18.25 20.02 -9.84
N LEU A 385 17.67 19.04 -10.53
CA LEU A 385 16.70 19.27 -11.63
C LEU A 385 15.45 20.01 -11.13
N ILE A 386 14.85 19.55 -10.02
CA ILE A 386 13.65 20.20 -9.48
C ILE A 386 13.98 21.60 -8.92
N SER A 387 15.19 21.80 -8.35
CA SER A 387 15.64 23.11 -7.91
C SER A 387 15.86 24.05 -9.09
N GLU A 388 16.42 23.57 -10.20
CA GLU A 388 16.62 24.37 -11.42
C GLU A 388 15.28 24.92 -11.93
N LEU A 389 14.22 24.10 -11.90
CA LEU A 389 12.86 24.53 -12.20
C LEU A 389 12.33 25.53 -11.15
N ALA A 390 12.39 25.17 -9.85
CA ALA A 390 11.85 25.99 -8.77
C ALA A 390 12.54 27.38 -8.66
N PHE A 391 13.86 27.44 -8.86
CA PHE A 391 14.61 28.70 -8.82
C PHE A 391 14.44 29.55 -10.09
N SER A 392 14.00 28.97 -11.21
CA SER A 392 13.68 29.73 -12.41
C SER A 392 12.41 30.60 -12.27
N ILE A 393 11.52 30.28 -11.33
CA ILE A 393 10.24 30.95 -11.10
C ILE A 393 10.47 32.40 -10.63
N PRO A 394 9.94 33.40 -11.38
CA PRO A 394 10.24 34.81 -11.08
C PRO A 394 9.53 35.34 -9.83
N ASP A 395 8.26 34.94 -9.59
CA ASP A 395 7.50 35.35 -8.40
C ASP A 395 7.41 34.17 -7.42
N LYS A 396 8.22 34.25 -6.36
CA LYS A 396 8.26 33.24 -5.31
C LYS A 396 6.97 33.12 -4.50
N ALA A 397 6.17 34.19 -4.42
CA ALA A 397 4.88 34.16 -3.74
C ALA A 397 3.87 33.25 -4.47
N GLY A 398 4.05 33.05 -5.76
CA GLY A 398 3.25 32.12 -6.55
C GLY A 398 3.78 30.68 -6.59
N LEU A 399 4.90 30.37 -5.93
CA LEU A 399 5.38 28.98 -5.77
C LEU A 399 4.64 28.32 -4.61
N VAL A 400 3.84 27.30 -4.89
CA VAL A 400 2.98 26.62 -3.90
C VAL A 400 3.54 25.29 -3.45
N GLU A 401 4.12 24.50 -4.36
CA GLU A 401 4.72 23.20 -4.05
C GLU A 401 6.03 22.99 -4.81
N VAL A 402 6.98 22.35 -4.13
CA VAL A 402 8.10 21.60 -4.73
C VAL A 402 8.09 20.22 -4.11
N ASN A 403 7.96 19.16 -4.92
CA ASN A 403 7.85 17.81 -4.39
C ASN A 403 8.50 16.80 -5.33
N THR A 404 9.74 16.47 -5.07
CA THR A 404 10.53 15.43 -5.74
C THR A 404 10.65 15.60 -7.27
N ASP A 405 9.55 15.58 -8.00
CA ASP A 405 9.45 15.58 -9.46
C ASP A 405 8.47 16.62 -10.01
N SER A 406 7.80 17.38 -9.16
CA SER A 406 6.82 18.39 -9.56
C SER A 406 6.97 19.72 -8.85
N VAL A 407 6.50 20.79 -9.50
CA VAL A 407 6.24 22.10 -8.88
C VAL A 407 4.83 22.56 -9.19
N PHE A 408 4.17 23.19 -8.20
CA PHE A 408 2.87 23.84 -8.39
C PHE A 408 3.03 25.34 -8.29
N VAL A 409 2.54 26.05 -9.30
CA VAL A 409 2.67 27.49 -9.39
C VAL A 409 1.34 28.18 -9.65
N ALA A 410 1.22 29.40 -9.15
CA ALA A 410 0.17 30.36 -9.46
C ALA A 410 0.75 31.58 -10.19
N GLY A 411 -0.09 32.30 -10.94
CA GLY A 411 0.25 33.56 -11.61
C GLY A 411 0.83 33.36 -13.01
N ASP A 412 0.38 34.22 -13.94
CA ASP A 412 0.69 34.08 -15.37
C ASP A 412 2.18 34.16 -15.67
N ALA A 413 2.94 34.99 -14.95
CA ALA A 413 4.39 35.12 -15.14
C ALA A 413 5.12 33.83 -14.78
N ASN A 414 4.70 33.15 -13.69
CA ASN A 414 5.27 31.89 -13.27
C ASN A 414 4.94 30.76 -14.25
N VAL A 415 3.68 30.70 -14.70
CA VAL A 415 3.23 29.71 -15.70
C VAL A 415 3.97 29.90 -17.02
N ALA A 416 4.10 31.14 -17.50
CA ALA A 416 4.86 31.44 -18.71
C ALA A 416 6.32 30.97 -18.58
N LYS A 417 6.95 31.26 -17.44
CA LYS A 417 8.33 30.82 -17.19
C LYS A 417 8.47 29.29 -17.13
N CYS A 418 7.55 28.58 -16.47
CA CYS A 418 7.57 27.12 -16.47
C CYS A 418 7.37 26.53 -17.88
N ARG A 419 6.58 27.16 -18.74
CA ARG A 419 6.44 26.76 -20.16
C ARG A 419 7.74 26.97 -20.96
N GLU A 420 8.48 28.03 -20.71
CA GLU A 420 9.84 28.19 -21.26
C GLU A 420 10.76 27.05 -20.76
N MET A 421 10.64 26.66 -19.49
CA MET A 421 11.43 25.57 -18.93
C MET A 421 11.09 24.21 -19.52
N ILE A 422 9.89 23.98 -20.07
CA ILE A 422 9.58 22.76 -20.83
C ILE A 422 10.55 22.61 -22.01
N THR A 423 10.72 23.66 -22.81
CA THR A 423 11.67 23.68 -23.93
C THR A 423 13.11 23.55 -23.44
N TYR A 424 13.47 24.29 -22.39
CA TYR A 424 14.81 24.24 -21.81
C TYR A 424 15.23 22.83 -21.36
N PHE A 425 14.39 22.13 -20.59
CA PHE A 425 14.70 20.78 -20.13
C PHE A 425 14.73 19.76 -21.26
N HIS A 426 13.84 19.94 -22.24
CA HIS A 426 13.86 19.10 -23.43
C HIS A 426 15.15 19.27 -24.23
N ASP A 427 15.56 20.51 -24.54
CA ASP A 427 16.72 20.79 -25.38
C ASP A 427 18.04 20.46 -24.68
N LYS A 428 18.12 20.75 -23.38
CA LYS A 428 19.36 20.53 -22.61
C LYS A 428 19.58 19.09 -22.23
N TYR A 429 18.52 18.38 -21.80
CA TYR A 429 18.62 17.05 -21.22
C TYR A 429 17.88 15.97 -21.99
N GLY A 430 16.92 16.31 -22.85
CA GLY A 430 15.94 15.38 -23.40
C GLY A 430 14.87 14.98 -22.37
N LEU A 431 14.69 15.77 -21.31
CA LEU A 431 13.74 15.51 -20.24
C LEU A 431 12.40 16.20 -20.52
N THR A 432 11.31 15.43 -20.45
CA THR A 432 9.95 15.94 -20.65
C THR A 432 9.39 16.49 -19.35
N LEU A 433 8.87 17.73 -19.40
CA LEU A 433 8.09 18.35 -18.33
C LEU A 433 6.63 18.45 -18.78
N GLU A 434 5.71 17.83 -18.05
CA GLU A 434 4.27 17.78 -18.36
C GLU A 434 3.55 18.89 -17.59
N GLU A 435 2.56 19.55 -18.21
CA GLU A 435 1.74 20.58 -17.60
C GLU A 435 0.34 20.06 -17.30
N GLU A 436 -0.17 20.33 -16.08
CA GLU A 436 -1.55 20.01 -15.67
C GLU A 436 -2.18 21.22 -14.96
N TYR A 437 -3.41 21.56 -15.34
CA TYR A 437 -4.17 22.60 -14.67
C TYR A 437 -4.90 22.04 -13.44
N ILE A 438 -4.70 22.67 -12.28
CA ILE A 438 -5.33 22.32 -11.00
C ILE A 438 -6.29 23.45 -10.60
N PRO A 439 -7.61 23.29 -10.76
CA PRO A 439 -8.57 24.34 -10.44
C PRO A 439 -8.51 24.80 -8.99
N GLN A 440 -8.47 23.85 -8.04
CA GLN A 440 -8.39 24.15 -6.61
C GLN A 440 -7.58 23.06 -5.88
N LEU A 441 -6.79 23.47 -4.91
CA LEU A 441 -6.01 22.63 -4.03
C LEU A 441 -6.18 23.10 -2.58
N TYR A 442 -6.42 22.19 -1.64
CA TYR A 442 -6.21 22.46 -0.23
C TYR A 442 -5.04 21.64 0.27
N ALA A 443 -3.98 22.31 0.69
CA ALA A 443 -2.77 21.67 1.18
C ALA A 443 -2.67 21.79 2.71
N ARG A 444 -2.34 20.68 3.37
CA ARG A 444 -1.87 20.67 4.75
C ARG A 444 -0.34 20.67 4.78
N ASP A 445 0.27 19.79 4.01
CA ASP A 445 1.71 19.60 3.83
C ASP A 445 1.96 18.83 2.52
N VAL A 446 3.23 18.64 2.11
CA VAL A 446 3.63 17.94 0.87
C VAL A 446 3.09 16.49 0.74
N ASN A 447 2.70 15.87 1.86
CA ASN A 447 2.21 14.50 1.88
C ASN A 447 0.70 14.43 2.15
N ASN A 448 0.04 15.56 2.40
CA ASN A 448 -1.38 15.61 2.72
C ASN A 448 -2.03 16.82 2.05
N TYR A 449 -2.66 16.61 0.92
CA TYR A 449 -3.44 17.62 0.18
C TYR A 449 -4.62 17.01 -0.56
N ILE A 450 -5.61 17.82 -0.87
CA ILE A 450 -6.80 17.45 -1.63
C ILE A 450 -6.90 18.32 -2.88
N VAL A 451 -7.15 17.68 -4.02
CA VAL A 451 -7.38 18.34 -5.30
C VAL A 451 -8.86 18.35 -5.61
N TYR A 452 -9.37 19.50 -6.02
CA TYR A 452 -10.77 19.70 -6.39
C TYR A 452 -10.88 20.17 -7.83
N ASP A 453 -11.99 19.81 -8.48
CA ASP A 453 -12.38 20.40 -9.75
C ASP A 453 -12.91 21.86 -9.57
N LYS A 454 -13.30 22.48 -10.69
CA LYS A 454 -13.84 23.85 -10.69
C LYS A 454 -15.11 24.00 -9.83
N ASP A 455 -15.88 22.94 -9.66
CA ASP A 455 -17.16 22.92 -8.95
C ASP A 455 -16.97 22.57 -7.45
N GLY A 456 -15.72 22.40 -7.01
CA GLY A 456 -15.37 22.08 -5.61
C GLY A 456 -15.57 20.62 -5.23
N LYS A 457 -15.71 19.72 -6.21
CA LYS A 457 -15.74 18.29 -5.97
C LYS A 457 -14.32 17.73 -5.91
N MET A 458 -14.05 16.91 -4.90
CA MET A 458 -12.78 16.19 -4.79
C MET A 458 -12.56 15.26 -5.99
N VAL A 459 -11.43 15.42 -6.68
CA VAL A 459 -11.02 14.60 -7.82
C VAL A 459 -9.71 13.85 -7.59
N GLY A 460 -8.94 14.24 -6.57
CA GLY A 460 -7.68 13.59 -6.24
C GLY A 460 -7.10 14.09 -4.92
N GLY A 461 -5.89 13.66 -4.60
CA GLY A 461 -5.19 14.09 -3.41
C GLY A 461 -4.16 13.08 -2.93
N LYS A 462 -3.48 13.43 -1.85
CA LYS A 462 -2.43 12.63 -1.20
C LYS A 462 -2.65 12.63 0.31
N GLY A 463 -2.28 11.54 0.97
CA GLY A 463 -2.28 11.46 2.42
C GLY A 463 -3.25 10.46 3.00
N LYS A 464 -3.23 10.37 4.34
CA LYS A 464 -3.96 9.35 5.10
C LYS A 464 -5.47 9.40 4.86
N ALA A 465 -6.08 10.57 4.91
CA ALA A 465 -7.54 10.72 4.73
C ALA A 465 -7.98 10.21 3.35
N VAL A 466 -7.25 10.55 2.28
CA VAL A 466 -7.50 10.07 0.92
C VAL A 466 -7.28 8.56 0.83
N SER A 467 -6.19 8.07 1.41
CA SER A 467 -5.86 6.65 1.43
C SER A 467 -6.89 5.83 2.23
N ASP A 468 -7.34 6.32 3.37
CA ASP A 468 -8.34 5.64 4.20
C ASP A 468 -9.70 5.56 3.49
N MET A 469 -10.12 6.65 2.82
CA MET A 469 -11.32 6.65 1.97
C MET A 469 -11.23 5.64 0.81
N ALA A 470 -10.08 5.59 0.14
CA ALA A 470 -9.90 4.72 -1.04
C ALA A 470 -9.75 3.24 -0.66
N ASN A 471 -9.00 2.94 0.41
CA ASN A 471 -8.57 1.57 0.73
C ASN A 471 -9.38 0.92 1.84
N LYS A 472 -9.84 1.70 2.82
CA LYS A 472 -10.55 1.16 3.99
C LYS A 472 -12.05 1.43 3.95
N ALA A 473 -12.47 2.47 3.23
CA ALA A 473 -13.87 2.93 3.18
C ALA A 473 -14.52 3.00 4.58
N SER A 474 -13.80 3.66 5.51
CA SER A 474 -14.21 3.86 6.90
C SER A 474 -14.48 5.33 7.14
N ASN A 475 -15.47 5.67 7.98
CA ASN A 475 -15.84 7.07 8.27
C ASN A 475 -16.10 7.91 7.02
N ILE A 476 -16.73 7.33 6.01
CA ILE A 476 -16.97 7.97 4.70
C ILE A 476 -17.67 9.30 4.87
N ALA A 477 -18.72 9.34 5.72
CA ALA A 477 -19.47 10.55 5.98
C ALA A 477 -18.58 11.65 6.56
N VAL A 478 -17.72 11.33 7.54
CA VAL A 478 -16.78 12.28 8.15
C VAL A 478 -15.78 12.83 7.13
N TYR A 479 -15.16 11.98 6.32
CA TYR A 479 -14.19 12.44 5.33
C TYR A 479 -14.83 13.24 4.19
N LYS A 480 -16.04 12.88 3.74
CA LYS A 480 -16.76 13.68 2.75
C LYS A 480 -17.09 15.08 3.29
N GLN A 481 -17.51 15.18 4.56
CA GLN A 481 -17.75 16.45 5.22
C GLN A 481 -16.45 17.26 5.41
N LEU A 482 -15.37 16.60 5.81
CA LEU A 482 -14.04 17.22 5.89
C LEU A 482 -13.66 17.85 4.55
N PHE A 483 -13.69 17.07 3.47
CA PHE A 483 -13.25 17.56 2.15
C PHE A 483 -14.13 18.74 1.67
N ALA A 484 -15.42 18.72 1.93
CA ALA A 484 -16.29 19.85 1.63
C ALA A 484 -15.95 21.10 2.48
N ALA A 485 -15.65 20.93 3.76
CA ALA A 485 -15.33 22.01 4.67
C ALA A 485 -14.01 22.73 4.35
N LEU A 486 -12.99 22.01 3.84
CA LEU A 486 -11.65 22.55 3.63
C LEU A 486 -11.61 23.77 2.70
N ILE A 487 -12.52 23.86 1.72
CA ILE A 487 -12.56 24.93 0.73
C ILE A 487 -13.64 26.01 1.01
N GLN A 488 -14.35 25.92 2.14
CA GLN A 488 -15.41 26.85 2.52
C GLN A 488 -14.95 27.79 3.65
N GLN A 489 -15.40 29.03 3.65
CA GLN A 489 -15.09 29.99 4.71
C GLN A 489 -15.90 29.68 5.99
N THR A 490 -17.17 29.32 5.82
CA THR A 490 -18.06 28.87 6.91
C THR A 490 -18.62 27.52 6.51
N PHE A 491 -18.78 26.63 7.48
CA PHE A 491 -19.24 25.28 7.21
C PHE A 491 -20.15 24.77 8.32
N THR A 492 -21.27 24.18 7.92
CA THR A 492 -22.17 23.43 8.81
C THR A 492 -22.33 22.03 8.23
N PRO A 493 -22.00 20.96 8.98
CA PRO A 493 -22.14 19.60 8.47
C PRO A 493 -23.60 19.27 8.11
N ASP A 494 -23.81 18.74 6.93
CA ASP A 494 -25.09 18.19 6.49
C ASP A 494 -24.96 16.66 6.31
N TRP A 495 -25.64 15.92 7.15
CA TRP A 495 -25.63 14.47 7.18
C TRP A 495 -26.79 13.82 6.41
N SER A 496 -27.73 14.60 5.87
CA SER A 496 -28.98 14.12 5.27
C SER A 496 -28.78 13.28 4.00
N GLY A 497 -27.68 13.51 3.28
CA GLY A 497 -27.34 12.81 2.04
C GLY A 497 -26.59 11.48 2.21
N PHE A 498 -26.38 11.01 3.47
CA PHE A 498 -25.58 9.82 3.73
C PHE A 498 -26.46 8.61 4.09
N GLY A 499 -26.09 7.44 3.53
CA GLY A 499 -26.64 6.16 3.94
C GLY A 499 -25.94 5.61 5.18
N TRP A 500 -26.55 4.63 5.85
CA TRP A 500 -26.01 4.03 7.07
C TRP A 500 -24.57 3.46 6.88
N ARG A 501 -24.24 2.95 5.68
CA ARG A 501 -22.89 2.44 5.38
C ARG A 501 -21.81 3.51 5.39
N ASP A 502 -22.16 4.77 5.14
CA ASP A 502 -21.22 5.90 5.19
C ASP A 502 -20.76 6.20 6.62
N PHE A 503 -21.56 5.79 7.62
CA PHE A 503 -21.29 5.96 9.04
C PHE A 503 -20.54 4.79 9.68
N ILE A 504 -20.16 3.76 8.91
CA ILE A 504 -19.43 2.62 9.46
C ILE A 504 -18.00 2.98 9.78
N VAL A 505 -17.58 2.69 11.02
CA VAL A 505 -16.23 2.82 11.52
C VAL A 505 -15.58 1.43 11.50
N LYS A 506 -14.54 1.25 10.71
CA LYS A 506 -13.74 0.02 10.62
C LYS A 506 -12.57 0.11 11.59
N TYR A 507 -12.58 -0.71 12.61
CA TYR A 507 -11.61 -0.64 13.70
C TYR A 507 -10.80 -1.93 13.85
N HIS A 508 -9.48 -1.78 13.82
CA HIS A 508 -8.55 -2.84 14.15
C HIS A 508 -7.89 -2.58 15.51
N LYS A 509 -8.08 -3.51 16.46
CA LYS A 509 -7.44 -3.50 17.77
C LYS A 509 -5.97 -3.89 17.62
N SER A 510 -5.07 -2.92 17.70
CA SER A 510 -3.63 -3.16 17.71
C SER A 510 -3.14 -3.60 19.10
N SER A 511 -1.91 -4.10 19.19
CA SER A 511 -1.26 -4.40 20.47
C SER A 511 -1.14 -3.18 21.40
N ALA A 512 -1.13 -1.97 20.83
CA ALA A 512 -1.14 -0.71 21.58
C ALA A 512 -2.52 -0.36 22.16
N SER A 513 -3.59 -1.03 21.70
CA SER A 513 -4.98 -0.78 22.13
C SER A 513 -5.40 -1.65 23.33
N LYS A 514 -4.50 -1.83 24.31
CA LYS A 514 -4.72 -2.75 25.45
C LYS A 514 -5.97 -2.48 26.29
N TYR A 515 -6.43 -1.24 26.31
CA TYR A 515 -7.55 -0.79 27.17
C TYR A 515 -8.84 -0.51 26.39
N ALA A 516 -8.95 -1.01 25.15
CA ALA A 516 -10.19 -0.87 24.39
C ALA A 516 -11.28 -1.81 24.95
N THR A 517 -12.46 -1.26 25.27
CA THR A 517 -13.58 -1.99 25.90
C THR A 517 -14.89 -1.74 25.18
N ILE A 518 -15.81 -2.71 25.30
CA ILE A 518 -17.21 -2.63 24.89
C ILE A 518 -18.05 -3.02 26.10
N GLY A 519 -18.97 -2.16 26.53
CA GLY A 519 -19.79 -2.40 27.73
C GLY A 519 -18.98 -2.53 29.04
N GLY A 520 -17.75 -2.03 29.08
CA GLY A 520 -16.84 -2.19 30.20
C GLY A 520 -15.91 -3.41 30.12
N GLU A 521 -16.22 -4.37 29.23
CA GLU A 521 -15.41 -5.58 29.05
C GLU A 521 -14.35 -5.39 27.96
N PRO A 522 -13.16 -6.00 28.06
CA PRO A 522 -12.14 -5.95 27.02
C PRO A 522 -12.67 -6.47 25.68
N MET A 523 -12.33 -5.80 24.60
CA MET A 523 -12.71 -6.25 23.25
C MET A 523 -12.18 -7.65 22.97
N ALA A 524 -13.07 -8.60 22.66
CA ALA A 524 -12.76 -10.01 22.44
C ALA A 524 -12.05 -10.25 21.09
N HIS A 525 -12.45 -9.54 20.05
CA HIS A 525 -11.92 -9.69 18.70
C HIS A 525 -10.87 -8.64 18.36
N LYS A 526 -10.19 -8.82 17.23
CA LYS A 526 -9.23 -7.84 16.71
C LYS A 526 -9.86 -6.86 15.73
N ASN A 527 -10.90 -7.26 15.03
CA ASN A 527 -11.49 -6.48 13.96
C ASN A 527 -12.98 -6.29 14.19
N TYR A 528 -13.47 -5.07 14.00
CA TYR A 528 -14.85 -4.67 14.29
C TYR A 528 -15.37 -3.68 13.27
N TYR A 529 -16.70 -3.77 13.03
CA TYR A 529 -17.51 -2.70 12.48
C TYR A 529 -18.24 -2.02 13.61
N PHE A 530 -18.14 -0.70 13.72
CA PHE A 530 -18.90 0.12 14.67
C PHE A 530 -19.81 1.08 13.92
N MET A 531 -20.95 1.38 14.57
CA MET A 531 -21.81 2.50 14.22
C MET A 531 -22.12 3.27 15.50
N TRP A 532 -21.83 4.57 15.51
CA TRP A 532 -22.16 5.41 16.65
C TRP A 532 -23.65 5.66 16.66
N THR A 533 -24.30 5.38 17.79
CA THR A 533 -25.75 5.46 17.97
C THR A 533 -26.12 6.32 19.17
N THR A 534 -27.34 6.78 19.18
CA THR A 534 -27.96 7.41 20.35
C THR A 534 -28.10 6.39 21.48
N ARG A 535 -28.25 6.89 22.74
CA ARG A 535 -28.31 6.01 23.93
C ARG A 535 -29.59 5.20 24.04
N ASP A 536 -30.65 5.63 23.37
CA ASP A 536 -31.95 4.96 23.31
C ASP A 536 -31.99 3.81 22.31
N CYS A 537 -30.93 3.59 21.56
CA CYS A 537 -30.78 2.40 20.73
C CYS A 537 -30.71 1.14 21.62
N PRO A 538 -31.56 0.12 21.39
CA PRO A 538 -31.70 -1.04 22.30
C PRO A 538 -30.40 -1.79 22.60
N ASP A 539 -29.52 -1.93 21.60
CA ASP A 539 -28.27 -2.70 21.71
C ASP A 539 -27.04 -1.79 21.83
N SER A 540 -27.25 -0.49 22.05
CA SER A 540 -26.18 0.47 22.20
C SER A 540 -25.37 0.20 23.46
N GLN A 541 -24.06 0.09 23.31
CA GLN A 541 -23.12 -0.13 24.39
C GLN A 541 -22.12 1.01 24.48
N GLN A 542 -21.52 1.16 25.64
CA GLN A 542 -20.45 2.11 25.86
C GLN A 542 -19.15 1.56 25.27
N ILE A 543 -18.60 2.25 24.27
CA ILE A 543 -17.38 1.84 23.57
C ILE A 543 -16.25 2.82 23.93
N MET A 544 -15.13 2.29 24.40
CA MET A 544 -13.96 3.08 24.74
C MET A 544 -12.75 2.60 23.95
N PHE A 545 -12.04 3.51 23.33
CA PHE A 545 -10.74 3.25 22.72
C PHE A 545 -9.61 3.72 23.63
N SER A 546 -8.45 3.13 23.55
CA SER A 546 -7.27 3.52 24.35
C SER A 546 -6.88 5.00 24.21
N ARG A 547 -7.28 5.63 23.13
CA ARG A 547 -7.05 7.06 22.84
C ARG A 547 -8.07 7.99 23.49
N ASP A 548 -9.21 7.46 23.92
CA ASP A 548 -10.29 8.22 24.56
C ASP A 548 -10.10 8.33 26.08
N LEU A 549 -9.03 7.72 26.61
CA LEU A 549 -8.75 7.67 28.03
C LEU A 549 -8.36 9.04 28.61
N VAL A 550 -9.30 9.56 29.37
CA VAL A 550 -9.17 10.49 30.49
C VAL A 550 -8.94 11.95 30.12
N ASP A 551 -9.98 12.71 30.17
CA ASP A 551 -9.86 14.12 30.59
C ASP A 551 -9.36 14.15 32.05
N THR A 552 -8.06 14.37 32.24
CA THR A 552 -7.39 14.34 33.54
C THR A 552 -7.86 15.44 34.50
N LYS A 553 -8.67 16.39 34.05
CA LYS A 553 -9.23 17.44 34.91
C LYS A 553 -10.63 17.14 35.45
N SER A 554 -11.45 16.38 34.70
CA SER A 554 -12.83 16.08 35.12
C SER A 554 -13.03 14.62 35.56
N GLY A 555 -12.05 13.74 35.33
CA GLY A 555 -12.20 12.30 35.55
C GLY A 555 -13.26 11.62 34.66
N ALA A 556 -13.87 12.38 33.75
CA ALA A 556 -14.93 11.88 32.91
C ALA A 556 -14.36 11.19 31.67
N ILE A 557 -14.53 9.90 31.61
CA ILE A 557 -14.29 9.10 30.39
C ILE A 557 -15.37 9.48 29.39
N LYS A 558 -15.00 10.07 28.26
CA LYS A 558 -15.93 10.32 27.16
C LYS A 558 -16.14 9.01 26.39
N ALA A 559 -16.88 8.10 26.98
CA ALA A 559 -17.31 6.91 26.29
C ALA A 559 -18.22 7.29 25.11
N ARG A 560 -18.06 6.59 24.01
CA ARG A 560 -18.95 6.66 22.87
C ARG A 560 -20.05 5.62 23.04
N TRP A 561 -21.26 5.95 22.59
CA TRP A 561 -22.33 4.99 22.50
C TRP A 561 -22.44 4.48 21.08
N GLY A 562 -22.59 3.18 20.93
CA GLY A 562 -22.68 2.57 19.60
C GLY A 562 -23.00 1.09 19.65
N VAL A 563 -23.26 0.57 18.48
CA VAL A 563 -23.40 -0.87 18.22
C VAL A 563 -22.20 -1.39 17.45
N TRP A 564 -21.96 -2.69 17.51
CA TRP A 564 -20.86 -3.32 16.81
C TRP A 564 -21.25 -4.68 16.25
N SER A 565 -20.56 -5.11 15.20
CA SER A 565 -20.65 -6.48 14.66
C SER A 565 -19.36 -6.85 13.92
N GLN A 566 -19.17 -8.14 13.68
CA GLN A 566 -18.22 -8.67 12.70
C GLN A 566 -18.87 -8.86 11.31
N ASP A 567 -20.19 -8.69 11.21
CA ASP A 567 -20.93 -8.65 9.97
C ASP A 567 -21.50 -7.24 9.75
N ILE A 568 -21.02 -6.56 8.70
CA ILE A 568 -21.40 -5.18 8.43
C ILE A 568 -22.92 -5.03 8.20
N ASP A 569 -23.55 -6.07 7.59
CA ASP A 569 -24.96 -6.01 7.22
C ASP A 569 -25.89 -6.08 8.44
N GLU A 570 -25.44 -6.67 9.55
CA GLU A 570 -26.19 -6.68 10.81
C GLU A 570 -26.38 -5.27 11.40
N LEU A 571 -25.58 -4.29 10.98
CA LEU A 571 -25.68 -2.92 11.48
C LEU A 571 -26.78 -2.10 10.79
N GLU A 572 -27.34 -2.55 9.66
CA GLU A 572 -28.39 -1.85 8.93
C GLU A 572 -29.64 -1.60 9.79
N GLN A 573 -30.03 -2.53 10.64
CA GLN A 573 -31.19 -2.42 11.52
C GLN A 573 -31.11 -1.24 12.49
N TYR A 574 -29.91 -0.73 12.75
CA TYR A 574 -29.66 0.40 13.65
C TYR A 574 -29.54 1.75 12.92
N ALA A 575 -29.75 1.81 11.61
CA ALA A 575 -29.60 3.01 10.78
C ALA A 575 -30.36 4.24 11.32
N LYS A 576 -31.56 4.03 11.86
CA LYS A 576 -32.41 5.12 12.43
C LYS A 576 -31.87 5.69 13.75
N TYR A 577 -30.93 5.05 14.39
CA TYR A 577 -30.31 5.46 15.64
C TYR A 577 -28.95 6.11 15.48
N VAL A 578 -28.48 6.37 14.25
CA VAL A 578 -27.20 7.03 14.00
C VAL A 578 -27.12 8.36 14.74
N ASP A 579 -26.10 8.51 15.57
CA ASP A 579 -25.86 9.75 16.35
C ASP A 579 -24.84 10.63 15.63
N THR A 580 -25.33 11.53 14.80
CA THR A 580 -24.50 12.46 14.01
C THR A 580 -23.65 13.40 14.86
N GLU A 581 -24.01 13.66 16.12
CA GLU A 581 -23.20 14.48 17.03
C GLU A 581 -21.89 13.79 17.42
N GLN A 582 -21.86 12.45 17.47
CA GLN A 582 -20.62 11.71 17.68
C GLN A 582 -19.72 11.76 16.45
N TYR A 583 -20.27 11.70 15.23
CA TYR A 583 -19.52 11.87 13.98
C TYR A 583 -19.01 13.30 13.79
N LYS A 584 -19.77 14.28 14.24
CA LYS A 584 -19.33 15.68 14.26
C LYS A 584 -18.07 15.89 15.11
N ARG A 585 -17.94 15.18 16.24
CA ARG A 585 -16.71 15.20 17.05
C ARG A 585 -15.51 14.62 16.30
N ASP A 586 -15.70 13.56 15.52
CA ASP A 586 -14.65 13.00 14.68
C ASP A 586 -14.26 13.99 13.56
N LEU A 587 -15.25 14.66 12.96
CA LEU A 587 -15.03 15.71 11.97
C LEU A 587 -14.23 16.88 12.56
N ASP A 588 -14.58 17.35 13.77
CA ASP A 588 -13.88 18.45 14.44
C ASP A 588 -12.41 18.11 14.71
N VAL A 589 -12.09 16.85 15.04
CA VAL A 589 -10.70 16.40 15.18
C VAL A 589 -9.96 16.46 13.85
N GLU A 590 -10.56 15.97 12.78
CA GLU A 590 -9.96 16.01 11.45
C GLU A 590 -9.80 17.47 10.94
N LEU A 591 -10.81 18.33 11.12
CA LEU A 591 -10.73 19.75 10.76
C LEU A 591 -9.54 20.43 11.46
N ALA A 592 -9.38 20.18 12.74
CA ALA A 592 -8.26 20.72 13.50
C ALA A 592 -6.90 20.19 12.99
N LEU A 593 -6.81 18.90 12.66
CA LEU A 593 -5.61 18.27 12.09
C LEU A 593 -5.28 18.82 10.69
N TRP A 594 -6.27 19.29 9.94
CA TRP A 594 -6.12 19.90 8.63
C TRP A 594 -5.94 21.43 8.68
N GLY A 595 -5.76 22.01 9.87
CA GLY A 595 -5.52 23.45 10.03
C GLY A 595 -6.79 24.30 10.02
N ARG A 596 -8.00 23.69 10.03
CA ARG A 596 -9.30 24.38 10.05
C ARG A 596 -9.90 24.42 11.45
N ALA A 597 -9.08 24.77 12.44
CA ALA A 597 -9.53 24.95 13.82
C ALA A 597 -10.59 26.06 13.99
N ASP A 598 -10.68 26.98 13.02
CA ASP A 598 -11.70 28.01 12.90
C ASP A 598 -13.11 27.44 12.75
N LEU A 599 -13.27 26.25 12.17
CA LEU A 599 -14.54 25.56 11.97
C LEU A 599 -14.90 24.57 13.09
N VAL A 600 -14.01 24.36 14.07
CA VAL A 600 -14.23 23.41 15.16
C VAL A 600 -15.26 23.95 16.15
N THR A 601 -16.31 23.17 16.41
CA THR A 601 -17.42 23.57 17.29
C THR A 601 -17.44 22.82 18.63
N THR A 602 -16.70 21.71 18.77
CA THR A 602 -16.66 20.93 20.01
C THR A 602 -15.36 21.16 20.79
N THR A 603 -15.39 20.89 22.11
CA THR A 603 -14.19 20.99 22.94
C THR A 603 -13.27 19.80 22.68
N LEU A 604 -12.09 20.06 22.12
CA LEU A 604 -11.06 19.07 21.87
C LEU A 604 -10.33 18.65 23.16
N THR A 605 -9.90 17.38 23.24
CA THR A 605 -9.09 16.88 24.36
C THR A 605 -7.69 17.49 24.38
N LYS A 606 -7.00 17.38 25.52
CA LYS A 606 -5.62 17.89 25.69
C LYS A 606 -4.64 17.24 24.70
N GLU A 607 -4.79 15.94 24.41
CA GLU A 607 -3.95 15.21 23.45
C GLU A 607 -4.24 15.61 22.01
N GLN A 608 -5.53 15.80 21.67
CA GLN A 608 -5.94 16.34 20.37
C GLN A 608 -5.35 17.74 20.16
N ARG A 609 -5.42 18.62 21.16
CA ARG A 609 -4.80 19.95 21.11
C ARG A 609 -3.27 19.90 21.01
N LYS A 610 -2.61 18.91 21.64
CA LYS A 610 -1.16 18.72 21.56
C LYS A 610 -0.74 18.31 20.14
N SER A 611 -1.48 17.39 19.51
CA SER A 611 -1.25 17.01 18.12
C SER A 611 -1.44 18.18 17.15
N ILE A 612 -2.43 19.05 17.39
CA ILE A 612 -2.70 20.27 16.62
C ILE A 612 -1.60 21.31 16.86
N LYS A 613 -1.10 21.45 18.10
CA LYS A 613 -0.04 22.39 18.44
C LYS A 613 1.29 21.99 17.75
N SER A 614 1.64 20.70 17.75
CA SER A 614 2.82 20.23 17.03
C SER A 614 2.71 20.49 15.53
N PHE A 615 1.52 20.44 14.96
CA PHE A 615 1.26 20.81 13.57
C PHE A 615 1.42 22.32 13.32
N LYS A 616 0.90 23.17 14.23
CA LYS A 616 1.08 24.63 14.17
C LYS A 616 2.57 25.01 14.22
N ASP A 617 3.33 24.37 15.10
CA ASP A 617 4.77 24.61 15.24
C ASP A 617 5.54 24.22 13.95
N ILE A 618 5.10 23.17 13.23
CA ILE A 618 5.64 22.78 11.92
C ILE A 618 5.29 23.80 10.84
N VAL A 619 4.05 24.30 10.84
CA VAL A 619 3.59 25.32 9.87
C VAL A 619 4.30 26.66 10.12
N GLU A 620 4.41 27.11 11.37
CA GLU A 620 5.10 28.34 11.73
C GLU A 620 6.61 28.29 11.41
N ALA A 621 7.25 27.12 11.57
CA ALA A 621 8.64 26.91 11.18
C ALA A 621 8.87 26.94 9.66
N SER A 622 7.84 26.70 8.85
CA SER A 622 7.94 26.77 7.39
C SER A 622 7.73 28.19 6.81
N TYR A 623 7.39 29.19 7.65
CA TYR A 623 7.26 30.59 7.26
C TYR A 623 8.48 31.45 7.64
N ILE A 624 9.50 30.90 8.30
CA ILE A 624 10.77 31.55 8.64
C ILE A 624 11.88 31.06 7.71
#